data_5e288b2722855fb1774cd4bc2657779b
#
_entry.id   5e288b2722855fb1774cd4bc2657779b
#
_cell.length_a   1.000
_cell.length_b   1.000
_cell.length_c   1.000
_cell.angle_alpha   90.00
_cell.angle_beta   90.00
_cell.angle_gamma   90.00
#
_symmetry.space_group_name_H-M   'P 1'
#
loop_
_entity.id
_entity.type
_entity.pdbx_description
1 polymer ?
#
loop_
_entity_poly.entity_id
_entity_poly.type
_entity_poly.pdbx_seq_one_letter_code
_entity_poly.pdbx_strand_id
1 'polypeptide(L)'
;ERTAARPVLENVNREREELRQFCDLGEGSVTVDETEDIDWVNNWKQYFHQFYIDDILVIPSWEEAGAGDEGKMTLHIDPGTAFGTGMHETTQLCIRQLRKYVKPGVRLLDVGTGSGILAILSLMFGADHAVGTDLDICAVEAVEQNCAANGIDPSRFEMMIGNIITDKEVQDRVGHGCYDIVVANILADVLVALTPVVVDQLKEGGIYITSGIIDDKEAAVTAAVRAAGLEVVEVNRQGEWVSVTGRKGFREQ
;
A
#
# COMPACT_ATOMS: atom_id res chain seq x y z
N GLU A 1 25.36 -23.92 11.48
CA GLU A 1 23.93 -23.52 11.64
C GLU A 1 23.42 -23.86 13.04
N ARG A 2 23.60 -25.07 13.58
CA ARG A 2 23.28 -25.41 15.01
C ARG A 2 23.93 -24.46 16.02
N THR A 3 25.05 -23.86 15.71
CA THR A 3 25.78 -22.94 16.59
C THR A 3 25.08 -21.57 16.69
N ALA A 4 24.31 -21.14 15.68
CA ALA A 4 23.59 -19.88 15.67
C ALA A 4 22.26 -19.95 16.46
N ALA A 5 21.60 -21.11 16.50
CA ALA A 5 20.35 -21.31 17.21
C ALA A 5 20.51 -21.37 18.73
N ARG A 6 21.69 -21.75 19.23
CA ARG A 6 21.95 -21.92 20.66
C ARG A 6 21.82 -20.64 21.49
N PRO A 7 22.40 -19.49 21.09
CA PRO A 7 22.22 -18.24 21.82
C PRO A 7 20.77 -17.74 21.83
N VAL A 8 20.02 -17.98 20.74
CA VAL A 8 18.60 -17.63 20.64
C VAL A 8 17.77 -18.47 21.62
N LEU A 9 18.03 -19.77 21.68
CA LEU A 9 17.38 -20.71 22.61
C LEU A 9 17.66 -20.35 24.05
N GLU A 10 18.91 -19.99 24.38
CA GLU A 10 19.31 -19.57 25.74
C GLU A 10 18.58 -18.28 26.15
N ASN A 11 18.43 -17.30 25.20
CA ASN A 11 17.67 -16.08 25.47
C ASN A 11 16.17 -16.36 25.66
N VAL A 12 15.54 -17.12 24.76
CA VAL A 12 14.13 -17.49 24.86
C VAL A 12 13.83 -18.21 26.16
N ASN A 13 14.69 -19.14 26.57
CA ASN A 13 14.52 -19.87 27.86
C ASN A 13 14.68 -18.94 29.05
N ARG A 14 15.62 -18.00 29.02
CA ARG A 14 15.80 -17.02 30.11
C ARG A 14 14.57 -16.12 30.24
N GLU A 15 14.10 -15.52 29.15
CA GLU A 15 12.93 -14.65 29.15
C GLU A 15 11.67 -15.40 29.59
N ARG A 16 11.55 -16.67 29.20
CA ARG A 16 10.45 -17.52 29.62
C ARG A 16 10.47 -17.78 31.17
N GLU A 17 11.64 -18.04 31.76
CA GLU A 17 11.75 -18.18 33.19
C GLU A 17 11.43 -16.88 33.97
N GLU A 18 11.78 -15.72 33.39
CA GLU A 18 11.39 -14.43 33.93
C GLU A 18 9.86 -14.23 33.87
N LEU A 19 9.22 -14.58 32.75
CA LEU A 19 7.77 -14.48 32.58
C LEU A 19 6.96 -15.41 33.49
N ARG A 20 7.50 -16.56 33.87
CA ARG A 20 6.87 -17.50 34.85
C ARG A 20 6.57 -16.84 36.20
N GLN A 21 7.28 -15.78 36.55
CA GLN A 21 7.05 -15.04 37.82
C GLN A 21 5.76 -14.19 37.73
N PHE A 22 5.24 -13.95 36.54
CA PHE A 22 4.10 -13.04 36.30
C PHE A 22 2.87 -13.75 35.72
N CYS A 23 3.05 -14.90 35.05
CA CYS A 23 1.96 -15.65 34.45
C CYS A 23 2.26 -17.15 34.35
N ASP A 24 1.19 -17.96 34.33
CA ASP A 24 1.30 -19.40 34.09
C ASP A 24 1.52 -19.65 32.60
N LEU A 25 2.69 -20.16 32.24
CA LEU A 25 3.07 -20.48 30.85
C LEU A 25 2.80 -21.95 30.46
N GLY A 26 2.11 -22.71 31.32
CA GLY A 26 1.92 -24.15 31.13
C GLY A 26 3.25 -24.92 31.07
N GLU A 27 3.29 -26.05 30.36
CA GLU A 27 4.52 -26.85 30.21
C GLU A 27 5.58 -26.13 29.35
N GLY A 28 5.16 -25.26 28.45
CA GLY A 28 6.00 -24.35 27.66
C GLY A 28 7.28 -25.00 27.14
N SER A 29 7.19 -26.04 26.34
CA SER A 29 8.36 -26.64 25.68
C SER A 29 8.81 -25.79 24.50
N VAL A 30 10.13 -25.62 24.33
CA VAL A 30 10.74 -25.00 23.15
C VAL A 30 11.52 -26.08 22.43
N THR A 31 11.12 -26.38 21.20
CA THR A 31 11.83 -27.31 20.31
C THR A 31 12.47 -26.53 19.17
N VAL A 32 13.66 -26.95 18.76
CA VAL A 32 14.32 -26.46 17.55
C VAL A 32 14.25 -27.56 16.53
N ASP A 33 13.52 -27.33 15.46
CA ASP A 33 13.50 -28.20 14.31
C ASP A 33 14.36 -27.62 13.19
N GLU A 34 15.09 -28.46 12.48
CA GLU A 34 15.73 -28.11 11.23
C GLU A 34 14.70 -28.31 10.12
N THR A 35 14.26 -27.21 9.49
CA THR A 35 13.56 -27.32 8.21
C THR A 35 14.58 -27.51 7.11
N GLU A 36 14.27 -28.37 6.13
CA GLU A 36 15.02 -28.39 4.87
C GLU A 36 15.08 -26.97 4.34
N ASP A 37 16.18 -26.65 3.66
CA ASP A 37 16.41 -25.33 3.02
C ASP A 37 15.41 -25.19 1.84
N ILE A 38 14.14 -25.08 2.19
CA ILE A 38 13.09 -24.76 1.25
C ILE A 38 13.32 -23.30 0.93
N ASP A 39 13.52 -22.98 -0.33
CA ASP A 39 13.63 -21.62 -0.84
C ASP A 39 12.32 -20.84 -0.56
N TRP A 40 12.14 -20.45 0.70
CA TRP A 40 10.99 -19.70 1.16
C TRP A 40 10.85 -18.37 0.41
N VAL A 41 11.98 -17.83 -0.07
CA VAL A 41 12.02 -16.58 -0.81
C VAL A 41 11.30 -16.71 -2.17
N ASN A 42 11.31 -17.90 -2.77
CA ASN A 42 10.68 -18.12 -4.08
C ASN A 42 9.46 -19.04 -4.05
N ASN A 43 9.21 -19.73 -2.92
CA ASN A 43 8.15 -20.74 -2.85
C ASN A 43 6.74 -20.15 -3.03
N TRP A 44 6.52 -18.89 -2.67
CA TRP A 44 5.24 -18.19 -2.85
C TRP A 44 4.94 -17.93 -4.33
N LYS A 45 5.95 -17.88 -5.22
CA LYS A 45 5.77 -17.65 -6.66
C LYS A 45 4.85 -18.67 -7.32
N GLN A 46 4.87 -19.91 -6.84
CA GLN A 46 4.00 -20.98 -7.36
C GLN A 46 2.51 -20.80 -7.02
N TYR A 47 2.17 -19.91 -6.10
CA TYR A 47 0.79 -19.63 -5.67
C TYR A 47 0.26 -18.31 -6.23
N PHE A 48 1.13 -17.48 -6.82
CA PHE A 48 0.72 -16.22 -7.40
C PHE A 48 0.63 -16.37 -8.93
N HIS A 49 -0.59 -16.33 -9.45
CA HIS A 49 -0.90 -16.45 -10.86
C HIS A 49 -1.55 -15.18 -11.36
N GLN A 50 -1.56 -14.99 -12.68
CA GLN A 50 -2.25 -13.89 -13.32
C GLN A 50 -3.74 -13.86 -12.95
N PHE A 51 -4.29 -12.68 -12.83
CA PHE A 51 -5.70 -12.45 -12.56
C PHE A 51 -6.16 -11.12 -13.16
N TYR A 52 -7.47 -10.88 -13.15
CA TYR A 52 -8.05 -9.66 -13.66
C TYR A 52 -8.59 -8.77 -12.56
N ILE A 53 -8.38 -7.46 -12.72
CA ILE A 53 -9.12 -6.41 -12.04
C ILE A 53 -9.89 -5.67 -13.12
N ASP A 54 -11.17 -5.98 -13.28
CA ASP A 54 -12.03 -5.54 -14.38
C ASP A 54 -11.39 -5.89 -15.75
N ASP A 55 -10.88 -4.95 -16.53
CA ASP A 55 -10.21 -5.14 -17.83
C ASP A 55 -8.67 -5.06 -17.74
N ILE A 56 -8.11 -4.95 -16.53
CA ILE A 56 -6.67 -4.92 -16.30
C ILE A 56 -6.19 -6.34 -16.00
N LEU A 57 -5.28 -6.85 -16.81
CA LEU A 57 -4.56 -8.08 -16.51
C LEU A 57 -3.43 -7.77 -15.53
N VAL A 58 -3.45 -8.38 -14.36
CA VAL A 58 -2.33 -8.35 -13.40
C VAL A 58 -1.56 -9.65 -13.52
N ILE A 59 -0.28 -9.54 -13.81
CA ILE A 59 0.58 -10.68 -14.14
C ILE A 59 1.94 -10.53 -13.46
N PRO A 60 2.49 -11.59 -12.82
CA PRO A 60 3.86 -11.55 -12.31
C PRO A 60 4.88 -11.51 -13.45
N SER A 61 6.10 -11.01 -13.17
CA SER A 61 7.14 -10.85 -14.19
C SER A 61 7.62 -12.17 -14.82
N TRP A 62 7.38 -13.30 -14.18
CA TRP A 62 7.75 -14.63 -14.68
C TRP A 62 6.66 -15.33 -15.51
N GLU A 63 5.50 -14.73 -15.70
CA GLU A 63 4.44 -15.22 -16.55
C GLU A 63 4.30 -14.32 -17.80
N GLU A 64 3.79 -14.88 -18.89
CA GLU A 64 3.47 -14.13 -20.12
C GLU A 64 1.97 -14.06 -20.31
N ALA A 65 1.49 -12.94 -20.87
CA ALA A 65 0.09 -12.76 -21.21
C ALA A 65 -0.33 -13.78 -22.28
N GLY A 66 -1.50 -14.38 -22.09
CA GLY A 66 -2.04 -15.36 -23.02
C GLY A 66 -2.55 -14.76 -24.34
N ALA A 67 -2.74 -15.57 -25.38
CA ALA A 67 -3.25 -15.15 -26.69
C ALA A 67 -4.65 -14.49 -26.67
N GLY A 68 -5.37 -14.53 -25.53
CA GLY A 68 -6.66 -13.86 -25.34
C GLY A 68 -6.57 -12.45 -24.71
N ASP A 69 -5.35 -11.99 -24.42
CA ASP A 69 -5.11 -10.76 -23.67
C ASP A 69 -4.58 -9.62 -24.54
N GLU A 70 -4.51 -9.84 -25.83
CA GLU A 70 -4.05 -8.86 -26.81
C GLU A 70 -4.86 -7.54 -26.71
N GLY A 71 -4.16 -6.43 -26.50
CA GLY A 71 -4.76 -5.09 -26.40
C GLY A 71 -5.37 -4.73 -25.05
N LYS A 72 -5.31 -5.62 -24.05
CA LYS A 72 -5.67 -5.28 -22.66
C LYS A 72 -4.54 -4.52 -21.97
N MET A 73 -4.90 -3.69 -21.00
CA MET A 73 -3.92 -3.10 -20.12
C MET A 73 -3.31 -4.18 -19.25
N THR A 74 -2.01 -4.36 -19.33
CA THR A 74 -1.29 -5.37 -18.55
C THR A 74 -0.40 -4.69 -17.52
N LEU A 75 -0.58 -5.05 -16.25
CA LEU A 75 0.25 -4.62 -15.13
C LEU A 75 1.13 -5.78 -14.70
N HIS A 76 2.43 -5.59 -14.79
CA HIS A 76 3.40 -6.49 -14.21
C HIS A 76 3.64 -6.12 -12.74
N ILE A 77 3.39 -7.04 -11.82
CA ILE A 77 3.59 -6.81 -10.40
C ILE A 77 4.18 -8.07 -9.76
N ASP A 78 5.33 -7.91 -9.14
CA ASP A 78 5.92 -8.98 -8.37
C ASP A 78 5.56 -8.78 -6.90
N PRO A 79 4.82 -9.71 -6.31
CA PRO A 79 4.59 -9.70 -4.88
C PRO A 79 5.89 -10.10 -4.17
N GLY A 80 6.76 -9.14 -3.96
CA GLY A 80 7.99 -9.31 -3.21
C GLY A 80 7.73 -9.34 -1.70
N THR A 81 8.66 -8.78 -0.93
CA THR A 81 8.51 -8.59 0.52
C THR A 81 7.58 -7.43 0.87
N ALA A 82 7.26 -6.54 -0.09
CA ALA A 82 6.37 -5.40 0.11
C ALA A 82 4.89 -5.79 -0.09
N PHE A 83 3.99 -5.18 0.69
CA PHE A 83 2.55 -5.38 0.56
C PHE A 83 2.00 -4.79 -0.75
N GLY A 84 0.96 -5.42 -1.32
CA GLY A 84 0.23 -4.87 -2.48
C GLY A 84 0.39 -5.67 -3.77
N THR A 85 -0.21 -6.89 -3.80
CA THR A 85 -0.26 -7.72 -5.02
C THR A 85 -1.39 -7.37 -5.97
N GLY A 86 -2.35 -6.56 -5.51
CA GLY A 86 -3.59 -6.25 -6.24
C GLY A 86 -4.74 -7.24 -6.01
N MET A 87 -4.48 -8.42 -5.45
CA MET A 87 -5.53 -9.43 -5.23
C MET A 87 -6.55 -9.02 -4.17
N HIS A 88 -6.12 -8.27 -3.16
CA HIS A 88 -6.97 -7.88 -2.05
C HIS A 88 -8.03 -6.86 -2.49
N GLU A 89 -9.24 -6.97 -1.94
CA GLU A 89 -10.40 -6.13 -2.25
C GLU A 89 -10.12 -4.64 -2.06
N THR A 90 -9.34 -4.31 -1.04
CA THR A 90 -8.98 -2.90 -0.73
C THR A 90 -8.17 -2.27 -1.86
N THR A 91 -7.24 -3.02 -2.45
CA THR A 91 -6.43 -2.56 -3.58
C THR A 91 -7.31 -2.39 -4.82
N GLN A 92 -8.20 -3.35 -5.10
CA GLN A 92 -9.14 -3.26 -6.22
C GLN A 92 -10.08 -2.07 -6.10
N LEU A 93 -10.57 -1.78 -4.88
CA LEU A 93 -11.40 -0.59 -4.62
C LEU A 93 -10.64 0.70 -4.94
N CYS A 94 -9.38 0.84 -4.52
CA CYS A 94 -8.54 1.99 -4.89
C CYS A 94 -8.32 2.09 -6.39
N ILE A 95 -8.01 0.99 -7.07
CA ILE A 95 -7.75 0.96 -8.53
C ILE A 95 -8.96 1.46 -9.31
N ARG A 96 -10.18 1.02 -8.94
CA ARG A 96 -11.42 1.50 -9.59
C ARG A 96 -11.63 3.00 -9.39
N GLN A 97 -11.33 3.52 -8.21
CA GLN A 97 -11.39 4.96 -7.96
C GLN A 97 -10.31 5.72 -8.75
N LEU A 98 -9.08 5.25 -8.75
CA LEU A 98 -8.00 5.85 -9.53
C LEU A 98 -8.36 5.91 -11.02
N ARG A 99 -8.90 4.82 -11.59
CA ARG A 99 -9.34 4.81 -12.99
C ARG A 99 -10.40 5.85 -13.30
N LYS A 100 -11.27 6.16 -12.34
CA LYS A 100 -12.31 7.19 -12.48
C LYS A 100 -11.75 8.61 -12.46
N TYR A 101 -10.80 8.86 -11.53
CA TYR A 101 -10.34 10.22 -11.23
C TYR A 101 -9.03 10.60 -11.91
N VAL A 102 -8.16 9.66 -12.28
CA VAL A 102 -6.91 9.97 -13.00
C VAL A 102 -7.23 10.51 -14.40
N LYS A 103 -6.61 11.62 -14.73
CA LYS A 103 -6.66 12.27 -16.04
C LYS A 103 -5.24 12.65 -16.46
N PRO A 104 -4.97 12.89 -17.74
CA PRO A 104 -3.68 13.39 -18.18
C PRO A 104 -3.24 14.64 -17.42
N GLY A 105 -1.99 14.68 -16.98
CA GLY A 105 -1.41 15.79 -16.23
C GLY A 105 -1.63 15.74 -14.71
N VAL A 106 -2.32 14.72 -14.18
CA VAL A 106 -2.53 14.53 -12.73
C VAL A 106 -1.20 14.25 -12.03
N ARG A 107 -0.96 14.89 -10.89
CA ARG A 107 0.07 14.51 -9.91
C ARG A 107 -0.57 13.75 -8.77
N LEU A 108 0.00 12.60 -8.46
CA LEU A 108 -0.51 11.67 -7.45
C LEU A 108 0.48 11.53 -6.30
N LEU A 109 -0.06 11.44 -5.07
CA LEU A 109 0.66 10.99 -3.89
C LEU A 109 0.06 9.66 -3.42
N ASP A 110 0.91 8.64 -3.24
CA ASP A 110 0.55 7.30 -2.74
C ASP A 110 1.17 7.10 -1.36
N VAL A 111 0.33 7.09 -0.31
CA VAL A 111 0.78 6.99 1.07
C VAL A 111 0.67 5.55 1.57
N GLY A 112 1.80 4.98 1.99
CA GLY A 112 1.92 3.54 2.23
C GLY A 112 1.94 2.79 0.90
N THR A 113 2.86 3.20 0.02
CA THR A 113 2.86 2.77 -1.39
C THR A 113 3.16 1.28 -1.59
N GLY A 114 3.88 0.64 -0.65
CA GLY A 114 4.24 -0.77 -0.68
C GLY A 114 4.92 -1.16 -1.99
N SER A 115 4.29 -2.04 -2.77
CA SER A 115 4.77 -2.48 -4.09
C SER A 115 4.76 -1.40 -5.18
N GLY A 116 4.13 -0.24 -4.91
CA GLY A 116 3.91 0.82 -5.88
C GLY A 116 2.71 0.62 -6.79
N ILE A 117 1.92 -0.41 -6.61
CA ILE A 117 0.85 -0.82 -7.52
C ILE A 117 -0.13 0.32 -7.86
N LEU A 118 -0.55 1.11 -6.86
CA LEU A 118 -1.52 2.20 -7.07
C LEU A 118 -0.91 3.37 -7.84
N ALA A 119 0.32 3.74 -7.50
CA ALA A 119 1.06 4.78 -8.20
C ALA A 119 1.39 4.37 -9.65
N ILE A 120 1.89 3.15 -9.86
CA ILE A 120 2.22 2.60 -11.20
C ILE A 120 0.97 2.59 -12.08
N LEU A 121 -0.15 2.04 -11.60
CA LEU A 121 -1.41 2.07 -12.37
C LEU A 121 -1.89 3.48 -12.65
N SER A 122 -1.71 4.42 -11.71
CA SER A 122 -2.06 5.82 -11.97
C SER A 122 -1.23 6.42 -13.12
N LEU A 123 0.07 6.12 -13.17
CA LEU A 123 0.94 6.54 -14.28
C LEU A 123 0.53 5.90 -15.61
N MET A 124 0.12 4.63 -15.59
CA MET A 124 -0.42 3.93 -16.76
C MET A 124 -1.78 4.48 -17.20
N PHE A 125 -2.62 4.98 -16.30
CA PHE A 125 -3.88 5.67 -16.62
C PHE A 125 -3.67 7.08 -17.15
N GLY A 126 -2.44 7.60 -17.14
CA GLY A 126 -2.09 8.89 -17.70
C GLY A 126 -1.74 9.98 -16.69
N ALA A 127 -1.56 9.65 -15.40
CA ALA A 127 -0.96 10.59 -14.46
C ALA A 127 0.41 11.03 -14.97
N ASP A 128 0.78 12.27 -14.72
CA ASP A 128 2.06 12.83 -15.17
C ASP A 128 3.20 12.39 -14.24
N HIS A 129 2.96 12.46 -12.94
CA HIS A 129 3.97 12.16 -11.94
C HIS A 129 3.33 11.56 -10.67
N ALA A 130 4.02 10.62 -10.05
CA ALA A 130 3.65 10.01 -8.78
C ALA A 130 4.76 10.19 -7.74
N VAL A 131 4.37 10.40 -6.49
CA VAL A 131 5.24 10.32 -5.32
C VAL A 131 4.70 9.23 -4.41
N GLY A 132 5.54 8.30 -4.01
CA GLY A 132 5.21 7.26 -3.02
C GLY A 132 5.90 7.55 -1.69
N THR A 133 5.19 7.36 -0.58
CA THR A 133 5.80 7.36 0.75
C THR A 133 5.56 6.03 1.44
N ASP A 134 6.56 5.53 2.15
CA ASP A 134 6.43 4.32 2.96
C ASP A 134 7.33 4.40 4.21
N LEU A 135 7.03 3.58 5.22
CA LEU A 135 7.87 3.40 6.41
C LEU A 135 8.93 2.32 6.19
N ASP A 136 8.64 1.37 5.31
CA ASP A 136 9.51 0.22 5.04
C ASP A 136 10.48 0.53 3.89
N ILE A 137 11.78 0.42 4.17
CA ILE A 137 12.83 0.58 3.18
C ILE A 137 12.73 -0.42 2.03
N CYS A 138 12.15 -1.61 2.27
CA CYS A 138 11.94 -2.63 1.24
C CYS A 138 11.01 -2.15 0.11
N ALA A 139 10.15 -1.15 0.39
CA ALA A 139 9.28 -0.57 -0.63
C ALA A 139 10.07 0.12 -1.76
N VAL A 140 11.27 0.64 -1.49
CA VAL A 140 12.10 1.30 -2.52
C VAL A 140 12.47 0.32 -3.61
N GLU A 141 13.04 -0.83 -3.24
CA GLU A 141 13.45 -1.86 -4.20
C GLU A 141 12.23 -2.43 -4.94
N ALA A 142 11.12 -2.68 -4.24
CA ALA A 142 9.90 -3.19 -4.84
C ALA A 142 9.33 -2.23 -5.88
N VAL A 143 9.27 -0.93 -5.59
CA VAL A 143 8.82 0.11 -6.52
C VAL A 143 9.73 0.20 -7.73
N GLU A 144 11.05 0.19 -7.54
CA GLU A 144 12.02 0.24 -8.65
C GLU A 144 11.85 -0.95 -9.60
N GLN A 145 11.76 -2.17 -9.06
CA GLN A 145 11.57 -3.39 -9.84
C GLN A 145 10.24 -3.37 -10.60
N ASN A 146 9.14 -3.02 -9.92
CA ASN A 146 7.82 -2.97 -10.53
C ASN A 146 7.69 -1.83 -11.56
N CYS A 147 8.31 -0.67 -11.34
CA CYS A 147 8.39 0.39 -12.35
C CYS A 147 9.12 -0.08 -13.61
N ALA A 148 10.27 -0.74 -13.44
CA ALA A 148 11.05 -1.27 -14.56
C ALA A 148 10.25 -2.32 -15.35
N ALA A 149 9.55 -3.23 -14.65
CA ALA A 149 8.72 -4.27 -15.28
C ALA A 149 7.56 -3.68 -16.12
N ASN A 150 7.07 -2.48 -15.77
CA ASN A 150 6.00 -1.79 -16.49
C ASN A 150 6.50 -0.69 -17.45
N GLY A 151 7.80 -0.55 -17.64
CA GLY A 151 8.38 0.48 -18.52
C GLY A 151 8.09 1.91 -18.06
N ILE A 152 7.90 2.11 -16.75
CA ILE A 152 7.71 3.44 -16.17
C ILE A 152 9.08 4.15 -16.13
N ASP A 153 9.13 5.36 -16.68
CA ASP A 153 10.31 6.21 -16.59
C ASP A 153 10.59 6.56 -15.11
N PRO A 154 11.79 6.27 -14.57
CA PRO A 154 12.15 6.56 -13.19
C PRO A 154 11.95 8.03 -12.77
N SER A 155 12.01 8.98 -13.71
CA SER A 155 11.75 10.39 -13.44
C SER A 155 10.29 10.71 -13.12
N ARG A 156 9.37 9.78 -13.39
CA ARG A 156 7.93 9.95 -13.16
C ARG A 156 7.44 9.41 -11.83
N PHE A 157 8.27 8.64 -11.13
CA PHE A 157 7.90 8.10 -9.81
C PHE A 157 9.02 8.34 -8.82
N GLU A 158 8.80 9.25 -7.88
CA GLU A 158 9.71 9.53 -6.77
C GLU A 158 9.30 8.74 -5.52
N MET A 159 10.26 8.09 -4.86
CA MET A 159 10.03 7.32 -3.63
C MET A 159 10.67 8.00 -2.44
N MET A 160 9.94 8.11 -1.31
CA MET A 160 10.41 8.70 -0.06
C MET A 160 10.13 7.77 1.11
N ILE A 161 11.16 7.48 1.90
CA ILE A 161 10.99 6.74 3.16
C ILE A 161 10.84 7.71 4.30
N GLY A 162 9.78 7.52 5.12
CA GLY A 162 9.50 8.31 6.30
C GLY A 162 8.03 8.36 6.66
N ASN A 163 7.75 8.85 7.86
CA ASN A 163 6.39 8.95 8.39
C ASN A 163 5.78 10.31 8.06
N ILE A 164 4.98 10.37 7.00
CA ILE A 164 4.31 11.61 6.57
C ILE A 164 3.36 12.20 7.64
N ILE A 165 2.88 11.38 8.61
CA ILE A 165 1.96 11.85 9.66
C ILE A 165 2.70 12.69 10.69
N THR A 166 3.90 12.26 11.11
CA THR A 166 4.62 12.81 12.24
C THR A 166 5.88 13.58 11.87
N ASP A 167 6.43 13.34 10.68
CA ASP A 167 7.68 13.93 10.23
C ASP A 167 7.43 15.11 9.28
N LYS A 168 7.72 16.31 9.82
CA LYS A 168 7.54 17.55 9.08
C LYS A 168 8.50 17.67 7.88
N GLU A 169 9.70 17.10 7.97
CA GLU A 169 10.65 17.12 6.84
C GLU A 169 10.12 16.29 5.69
N VAL A 170 9.48 15.16 5.98
CA VAL A 170 8.81 14.34 4.95
C VAL A 170 7.65 15.12 4.34
N GLN A 171 6.81 15.77 5.14
CA GLN A 171 5.70 16.59 4.64
C GLN A 171 6.18 17.72 3.72
N ASP A 172 7.23 18.43 4.14
CA ASP A 172 7.79 19.55 3.37
C ASP A 172 8.44 19.07 2.05
N ARG A 173 9.11 17.90 2.06
CA ARG A 173 9.68 17.29 0.85
C ARG A 173 8.62 16.78 -0.11
N VAL A 174 7.58 16.13 0.41
CA VAL A 174 6.42 15.70 -0.39
C VAL A 174 5.79 16.92 -1.08
N GLY A 175 5.69 18.04 -0.38
CA GLY A 175 5.17 19.31 -0.91
C GLY A 175 3.72 19.55 -0.51
N HIS A 176 3.30 20.81 -0.53
CA HIS A 176 1.99 21.26 -0.10
C HIS A 176 1.16 21.79 -1.27
N GLY A 177 -0.13 21.47 -1.31
CA GLY A 177 -1.08 21.96 -2.29
C GLY A 177 -0.71 21.62 -3.74
N CYS A 178 0.00 20.51 -3.97
CA CYS A 178 0.56 20.17 -5.28
C CYS A 178 0.00 18.88 -5.90
N TYR A 179 -0.83 18.11 -5.18
CA TYR A 179 -1.39 16.87 -5.66
C TYR A 179 -2.85 17.00 -6.05
N ASP A 180 -3.17 16.48 -7.22
CA ASP A 180 -4.54 16.38 -7.72
C ASP A 180 -5.26 15.19 -7.06
N ILE A 181 -4.51 14.12 -6.76
CA ILE A 181 -5.01 12.92 -6.11
C ILE A 181 -4.03 12.51 -5.01
N VAL A 182 -4.56 12.18 -3.83
CA VAL A 182 -3.85 11.43 -2.81
C VAL A 182 -4.59 10.11 -2.61
N VAL A 183 -3.86 9.00 -2.63
CA VAL A 183 -4.39 7.66 -2.35
C VAL A 183 -3.67 7.06 -1.15
N ALA A 184 -4.40 6.33 -0.31
CA ALA A 184 -3.86 5.59 0.81
C ALA A 184 -4.66 4.29 1.02
N ASN A 185 -3.99 3.15 0.90
CA ASN A 185 -4.56 1.83 1.18
C ASN A 185 -3.89 1.24 2.41
N ILE A 186 -4.28 1.73 3.59
CA ILE A 186 -3.67 1.41 4.88
C ILE A 186 -4.73 1.24 5.96
N LEU A 187 -4.33 0.83 7.17
CA LEU A 187 -5.26 0.59 8.28
C LEU A 187 -6.10 1.83 8.62
N ALA A 188 -7.38 1.61 8.93
CA ALA A 188 -8.37 2.65 9.22
C ALA A 188 -7.93 3.63 10.32
N ASP A 189 -7.33 3.14 11.40
CA ASP A 189 -6.89 4.00 12.51
C ASP A 189 -5.72 4.91 12.08
N VAL A 190 -4.88 4.44 11.15
CA VAL A 190 -3.81 5.24 10.54
C VAL A 190 -4.39 6.28 9.57
N LEU A 191 -5.43 5.92 8.79
CA LEU A 191 -6.15 6.85 7.91
C LEU A 191 -6.76 8.02 8.69
N VAL A 192 -7.35 7.76 9.86
CA VAL A 192 -7.89 8.82 10.73
C VAL A 192 -6.80 9.82 11.11
N ALA A 193 -5.61 9.36 11.47
CA ALA A 193 -4.48 10.23 11.81
C ALA A 193 -3.86 10.93 10.58
N LEU A 194 -3.85 10.26 9.42
CA LEU A 194 -3.30 10.79 8.17
C LEU A 194 -4.17 11.88 7.55
N THR A 195 -5.49 11.76 7.66
CA THR A 195 -6.45 12.62 6.94
C THR A 195 -6.21 14.12 7.14
N PRO A 196 -5.95 14.65 8.35
CA PRO A 196 -5.64 16.08 8.52
C PRO A 196 -4.38 16.53 7.77
N VAL A 197 -3.37 15.65 7.67
CA VAL A 197 -2.11 15.94 6.97
C VAL A 197 -2.35 16.01 5.45
N VAL A 198 -3.09 15.04 4.90
CA VAL A 198 -3.38 14.94 3.46
C VAL A 198 -4.04 16.20 2.89
N VAL A 199 -4.89 16.87 3.68
CA VAL A 199 -5.55 18.11 3.22
C VAL A 199 -4.54 19.18 2.80
N ASP A 200 -3.40 19.27 3.50
CA ASP A 200 -2.35 20.24 3.15
C ASP A 200 -1.60 19.86 1.86
N GLN A 201 -1.54 18.58 1.53
CA GLN A 201 -0.88 18.09 0.31
C GLN A 201 -1.76 18.28 -0.93
N LEU A 202 -3.09 18.20 -0.76
CA LEU A 202 -4.06 18.30 -1.85
C LEU A 202 -4.19 19.72 -2.39
N LYS A 203 -4.27 19.84 -3.71
CA LYS A 203 -4.79 21.03 -4.41
C LYS A 203 -6.26 21.27 -4.04
N GLU A 204 -6.74 22.48 -4.28
CA GLU A 204 -8.17 22.76 -4.27
C GLU A 204 -8.87 21.93 -5.36
N GLY A 205 -10.01 21.34 -5.03
CA GLY A 205 -10.70 20.38 -5.89
C GLY A 205 -10.06 18.99 -5.94
N GLY A 206 -8.93 18.80 -5.26
CA GLY A 206 -8.19 17.53 -5.23
C GLY A 206 -8.96 16.40 -4.56
N ILE A 207 -8.65 15.17 -4.94
CA ILE A 207 -9.35 13.93 -4.54
C ILE A 207 -8.49 13.15 -3.54
N TYR A 208 -9.10 12.71 -2.46
CA TYR A 208 -8.52 11.80 -1.47
C TYR A 208 -9.22 10.45 -1.55
N ILE A 209 -8.48 9.38 -1.92
CA ILE A 209 -8.99 8.02 -2.03
C ILE A 209 -8.40 7.21 -0.88
N THR A 210 -9.25 6.60 -0.06
CA THR A 210 -8.83 5.75 1.05
C THR A 210 -9.40 4.35 0.92
N SER A 211 -8.66 3.33 1.35
CA SER A 211 -9.11 1.95 1.52
C SER A 211 -8.26 1.26 2.61
N GLY A 212 -8.48 -0.05 2.83
CA GLY A 212 -7.94 -0.75 4.00
C GLY A 212 -8.85 -0.60 5.23
N ILE A 213 -10.11 -0.28 4.97
CA ILE A 213 -11.13 0.00 5.97
C ILE A 213 -12.07 -1.20 6.04
N ILE A 214 -12.14 -1.86 7.20
CA ILE A 214 -13.19 -2.85 7.46
C ILE A 214 -14.51 -2.10 7.76
N ASP A 215 -15.64 -2.70 7.48
CA ASP A 215 -16.96 -2.06 7.50
C ASP A 215 -17.31 -1.40 8.85
N ASP A 216 -16.91 -2.00 9.98
CA ASP A 216 -17.10 -1.44 11.32
C ASP A 216 -16.33 -0.12 11.57
N LYS A 217 -15.29 0.16 10.77
CA LYS A 217 -14.46 1.38 10.83
C LYS A 217 -14.87 2.46 9.83
N GLU A 218 -15.82 2.20 8.91
CA GLU A 218 -16.28 3.15 7.91
C GLU A 218 -16.71 4.49 8.50
N ALA A 219 -17.51 4.44 9.58
CA ALA A 219 -18.03 5.65 10.22
C ALA A 219 -16.90 6.53 10.77
N ALA A 220 -15.86 5.93 11.35
CA ALA A 220 -14.73 6.67 11.92
C ALA A 220 -13.92 7.37 10.84
N VAL A 221 -13.58 6.68 9.74
CA VAL A 221 -12.83 7.27 8.62
C VAL A 221 -13.65 8.34 7.91
N THR A 222 -14.94 8.08 7.65
CA THR A 222 -15.86 9.06 7.06
C THR A 222 -15.97 10.34 7.90
N ALA A 223 -16.05 10.19 9.22
CA ALA A 223 -16.05 11.33 10.15
C ALA A 223 -14.73 12.12 10.10
N ALA A 224 -13.58 11.44 10.05
CA ALA A 224 -12.29 12.09 9.93
C ALA A 224 -12.14 12.88 8.62
N VAL A 225 -12.58 12.30 7.50
CA VAL A 225 -12.59 12.96 6.19
C VAL A 225 -13.41 14.26 6.24
N ARG A 226 -14.62 14.20 6.80
CA ARG A 226 -15.48 15.40 6.96
C ARG A 226 -14.91 16.42 7.93
N ALA A 227 -14.37 15.97 9.06
CA ALA A 227 -13.77 16.85 10.07
C ALA A 227 -12.54 17.60 9.54
N ALA A 228 -11.82 17.03 8.58
CA ALA A 228 -10.72 17.66 7.88
C ALA A 228 -11.16 18.65 6.78
N GLY A 229 -12.47 18.87 6.61
CA GLY A 229 -13.02 19.81 5.63
C GLY A 229 -13.15 19.24 4.21
N LEU A 230 -13.06 17.93 4.04
CA LEU A 230 -13.30 17.29 2.76
C LEU A 230 -14.77 16.89 2.62
N GLU A 231 -15.32 17.06 1.42
CA GLU A 231 -16.60 16.50 1.04
C GLU A 231 -16.45 15.01 0.75
N VAL A 232 -17.21 14.14 1.40
CA VAL A 232 -17.27 12.71 1.05
C VAL A 232 -18.12 12.55 -0.21
N VAL A 233 -17.48 12.22 -1.33
CA VAL A 233 -18.14 12.12 -2.64
C VAL A 233 -18.58 10.71 -2.97
N GLU A 234 -17.89 9.69 -2.44
CA GLU A 234 -18.24 8.28 -2.65
C GLU A 234 -17.82 7.41 -1.47
N VAL A 235 -18.60 6.35 -1.25
CA VAL A 235 -18.26 5.24 -0.38
C VAL A 235 -18.52 3.95 -1.16
N ASN A 236 -17.50 3.16 -1.42
CA ASN A 236 -17.60 1.92 -2.19
C ASN A 236 -17.25 0.74 -1.30
N ARG A 237 -17.90 -0.42 -1.55
CA ARG A 237 -17.72 -1.64 -0.76
C ARG A 237 -17.45 -2.83 -1.66
N GLN A 238 -16.63 -3.74 -1.14
CA GLN A 238 -16.37 -5.06 -1.73
C GLN A 238 -16.14 -6.06 -0.59
N GLY A 239 -17.08 -7.01 -0.42
CA GLY A 239 -17.11 -7.85 0.78
C GLY A 239 -17.26 -7.00 2.05
N GLU A 240 -16.40 -7.23 3.02
CA GLU A 240 -16.31 -6.46 4.28
C GLU A 240 -15.45 -5.19 4.18
N TRP A 241 -14.87 -4.91 3.01
CA TRP A 241 -13.94 -3.82 2.81
C TRP A 241 -14.59 -2.59 2.20
N VAL A 242 -14.12 -1.43 2.63
CA VAL A 242 -14.67 -0.13 2.27
C VAL A 242 -13.57 0.78 1.71
N SER A 243 -13.94 1.59 0.73
CA SER A 243 -13.18 2.73 0.25
C SER A 243 -14.01 3.99 0.43
N VAL A 244 -13.41 5.03 1.01
CA VAL A 244 -14.02 6.36 1.18
C VAL A 244 -13.26 7.34 0.32
N THR A 245 -13.96 8.04 -0.59
CA THR A 245 -13.38 9.07 -1.46
C THR A 245 -13.87 10.44 -1.01
N GLY A 246 -12.93 11.32 -0.68
CA GLY A 246 -13.17 12.71 -0.32
C GLY A 246 -12.71 13.68 -1.40
N ARG A 247 -13.27 14.89 -1.41
CA ARG A 247 -12.84 16.00 -2.27
C ARG A 247 -12.57 17.24 -1.42
N LYS A 248 -11.45 17.90 -1.68
CA LYS A 248 -11.15 19.22 -1.11
C LYS A 248 -11.97 20.29 -1.81
N GLY A 249 -12.68 21.12 -1.03
CA GLY A 249 -13.44 22.24 -1.57
C GLY A 249 -12.54 23.28 -2.26
N PHE A 250 -13.16 24.17 -3.00
CA PHE A 250 -12.49 25.38 -3.47
C PHE A 250 -12.64 26.47 -2.40
N ARG A 251 -11.56 27.17 -2.09
CA ARG A 251 -11.67 28.37 -1.24
C ARG A 251 -12.46 29.43 -2.01
N GLU A 252 -13.52 29.92 -1.42
CA GLU A 252 -14.16 31.16 -1.93
C GLU A 252 -13.13 32.29 -1.82
N GLN A 253 -12.88 32.96 -2.94
CA GLN A 253 -11.96 34.12 -3.03
C GLN A 253 -12.64 35.37 -2.45
#